data_0fd2c88dd4b79391480f513c3e663db9
#
_entry.id   0fd2c88dd4b79391480f513c3e663db9
#
_cell.length_a   1.000
_cell.length_b   1.000
_cell.length_c   1.000
_cell.angle_alpha   90.00
_cell.angle_beta   90.00
_cell.angle_gamma   90.00
#
_symmetry.space_group_name_H-M   'P 1'
#
loop_
_entity.id
_entity.type
_entity.pdbx_description
1 polymer ?
#
loop_
_entity_poly.entity_id
_entity_poly.type
_entity_poly.pdbx_seq_one_letter_code
_entity_poly.pdbx_strand_id
1 'polypeptide(L)'
;PGVHIPENIDLTADVKSCVETAEGIVLAVPSPYIRSTSKLMAADVKEGQIIVNVAKGIEEKTLMTMTDIISEEIPAAGVYVLSGPSHAEEVGRGLPTTCVISGPKRETAEYLQGIFTSPVFRVYTTPDTLGVELGGSLKNVIALAAGTADGLGYGDNTKAALITRGIAEIARLGTKMGARVETFGGLSGIGDLI
;
A
#
# COMPACT_ATOMS: atom_id res chain seq x y z
N PRO A 1 -4.54 6.30 18.91
CA PRO A 1 -4.93 7.20 19.99
C PRO A 1 -4.76 8.66 19.57
N GLY A 2 -5.76 9.53 19.88
CA GLY A 2 -5.70 10.96 19.61
C GLY A 2 -6.17 11.39 18.22
N VAL A 3 -6.70 10.49 17.40
CA VAL A 3 -7.40 10.82 16.15
C VAL A 3 -8.89 10.81 16.40
N HIS A 4 -9.58 11.87 15.99
CA HIS A 4 -11.04 11.98 16.07
C HIS A 4 -11.65 11.44 14.77
N ILE A 5 -12.58 10.51 14.88
CA ILE A 5 -13.36 10.01 13.73
C ILE A 5 -14.48 11.03 13.48
N PRO A 6 -14.62 11.58 12.25
CA PRO A 6 -15.68 12.50 11.91
C PRO A 6 -17.08 11.90 12.11
N GLU A 7 -18.05 12.71 12.53
CA GLU A 7 -19.42 12.27 12.83
C GLU A 7 -20.20 11.75 11.61
N ASN A 8 -19.75 12.09 10.40
CA ASN A 8 -20.34 11.63 9.15
C ASN A 8 -19.85 10.25 8.70
N ILE A 9 -19.07 9.54 9.55
CA ILE A 9 -18.62 8.17 9.29
C ILE A 9 -19.46 7.21 10.12
N ASP A 10 -20.21 6.35 9.44
CA ASP A 10 -20.95 5.27 10.08
C ASP A 10 -20.02 4.09 10.42
N LEU A 11 -20.09 3.61 11.65
CA LEU A 11 -19.32 2.47 12.13
C LEU A 11 -20.20 1.22 12.20
N THR A 12 -19.79 0.16 11.51
CA THR A 12 -20.49 -1.13 11.54
C THR A 12 -19.52 -2.30 11.57
N ALA A 13 -19.96 -3.44 12.12
CA ALA A 13 -19.25 -4.70 12.03
C ALA A 13 -19.82 -5.60 10.91
N ASP A 14 -20.86 -5.16 10.22
CA ASP A 14 -21.46 -5.87 9.10
C ASP A 14 -20.75 -5.49 7.78
N VAL A 15 -19.90 -6.41 7.32
CA VAL A 15 -19.12 -6.24 6.08
C VAL A 15 -20.03 -6.08 4.86
N LYS A 16 -21.15 -6.81 4.81
CA LYS A 16 -22.09 -6.73 3.70
C LYS A 16 -22.64 -5.32 3.55
N SER A 17 -23.10 -4.70 4.63
CA SER A 17 -23.64 -3.34 4.61
C SER A 17 -22.60 -2.29 4.17
N CYS A 18 -21.31 -2.51 4.48
CA CYS A 18 -20.23 -1.64 4.02
C CYS A 18 -19.98 -1.75 2.50
N VAL A 19 -20.12 -2.95 1.94
CA VAL A 19 -19.70 -3.26 0.55
C VAL A 19 -20.82 -3.01 -0.45
N GLU A 20 -22.06 -3.38 -0.10
CA GLU A 20 -23.18 -3.48 -1.04
C GLU A 20 -23.55 -2.14 -1.71
N THR A 21 -23.34 -1.02 -1.02
CA THR A 21 -23.67 0.33 -1.50
C THR A 21 -22.45 1.19 -1.82
N ALA A 22 -21.24 0.69 -1.56
CA ALA A 22 -20.01 1.44 -1.76
C ALA A 22 -19.68 1.60 -3.26
N GLU A 23 -19.29 2.79 -3.67
CA GLU A 23 -18.71 3.05 -5.00
C GLU A 23 -17.23 2.64 -5.04
N GLY A 24 -16.54 2.80 -3.91
CA GLY A 24 -15.15 2.39 -3.74
C GLY A 24 -14.92 1.83 -2.33
N ILE A 25 -14.07 0.82 -2.23
CA ILE A 25 -13.77 0.09 -1.00
C ILE A 25 -12.28 0.27 -0.70
N VAL A 26 -11.94 0.71 0.50
CA VAL A 26 -10.54 0.78 0.95
C VAL A 26 -10.25 -0.39 1.89
N LEU A 27 -9.36 -1.30 1.47
CA LEU A 27 -8.89 -2.41 2.29
C LEU A 27 -7.67 -1.96 3.11
N ALA A 28 -7.89 -1.72 4.40
CA ALA A 28 -6.89 -1.25 5.35
C ALA A 28 -6.61 -2.26 6.48
N VAL A 29 -6.98 -3.52 6.29
CA VAL A 29 -6.68 -4.59 7.24
C VAL A 29 -5.20 -5.00 7.13
N PRO A 30 -4.57 -5.53 8.20
CA PRO A 30 -3.20 -6.04 8.12
C PRO A 30 -3.07 -7.13 7.03
N SER A 31 -1.93 -7.16 6.34
CA SER A 31 -1.69 -8.04 5.18
C SER A 31 -2.03 -9.53 5.39
N PRO A 32 -1.83 -10.17 6.58
CA PRO A 32 -2.24 -11.55 6.79
C PRO A 32 -3.75 -11.81 6.67
N TYR A 33 -4.56 -10.76 6.78
CA TYR A 33 -6.03 -10.84 6.73
C TYR A 33 -6.62 -10.45 5.38
N ILE A 34 -5.83 -10.00 4.40
CA ILE A 34 -6.33 -9.57 3.08
C ILE A 34 -7.12 -10.69 2.42
N ARG A 35 -6.58 -11.90 2.33
CA ARG A 35 -7.28 -13.03 1.69
C ARG A 35 -8.60 -13.37 2.40
N SER A 36 -8.58 -13.50 3.72
CA SER A 36 -9.79 -13.84 4.47
C SER A 36 -10.86 -12.75 4.38
N THR A 37 -10.46 -11.49 4.41
CA THR A 37 -11.38 -10.35 4.25
C THR A 37 -11.94 -10.29 2.83
N SER A 38 -11.10 -10.50 1.81
CA SER A 38 -11.55 -10.56 0.41
C SER A 38 -12.57 -11.68 0.20
N LYS A 39 -12.33 -12.87 0.73
CA LYS A 39 -13.31 -13.97 0.70
C LYS A 39 -14.64 -13.62 1.37
N LEU A 40 -14.58 -12.94 2.51
CA LEU A 40 -15.78 -12.56 3.26
C LEU A 40 -16.65 -11.59 2.46
N MET A 41 -16.06 -10.68 1.71
CA MET A 41 -16.79 -9.65 0.95
C MET A 41 -17.09 -10.04 -0.51
N ALA A 42 -16.48 -11.11 -1.03
CA ALA A 42 -16.53 -11.47 -2.45
C ALA A 42 -17.96 -11.63 -3.02
N ALA A 43 -18.89 -12.19 -2.22
CA ALA A 43 -20.27 -12.41 -2.65
C ALA A 43 -21.08 -11.11 -2.74
N ASP A 44 -20.67 -10.06 -2.06
CA ASP A 44 -21.40 -8.78 -1.96
C ASP A 44 -20.76 -7.68 -2.84
N VAL A 45 -19.55 -7.90 -3.38
CA VAL A 45 -18.88 -6.98 -4.32
C VAL A 45 -19.51 -7.11 -5.71
N LYS A 46 -19.91 -5.98 -6.27
CA LYS A 46 -20.52 -5.90 -7.62
C LYS A 46 -19.47 -5.71 -8.70
N GLU A 47 -19.82 -6.14 -9.91
CA GLU A 47 -18.99 -5.90 -11.09
C GLU A 47 -18.69 -4.41 -11.28
N GLY A 48 -17.42 -4.09 -11.46
CA GLY A 48 -16.94 -2.72 -11.69
C GLY A 48 -16.72 -1.90 -10.43
N GLN A 49 -17.02 -2.40 -9.22
CA GLN A 49 -16.61 -1.72 -7.99
C GLN A 49 -15.09 -1.63 -7.89
N ILE A 50 -14.63 -0.57 -7.27
CA ILE A 50 -13.20 -0.28 -7.12
C ILE A 50 -12.76 -0.69 -5.71
N ILE A 51 -11.67 -1.46 -5.63
CA ILE A 51 -11.02 -1.78 -4.36
C ILE A 51 -9.62 -1.17 -4.34
N VAL A 52 -9.33 -0.36 -3.32
CA VAL A 52 -8.01 0.23 -3.08
C VAL A 52 -7.37 -0.47 -1.89
N ASN A 53 -6.31 -1.22 -2.13
CA ASN A 53 -5.49 -1.80 -1.08
C ASN A 53 -4.49 -0.78 -0.54
N VAL A 54 -4.43 -0.62 0.78
CA VAL A 54 -3.42 0.21 1.47
C VAL A 54 -2.50 -0.63 2.37
N ALA A 55 -2.74 -1.94 2.46
CA ALA A 55 -1.88 -2.85 3.21
C ALA A 55 -0.60 -3.15 2.43
N LYS A 56 0.49 -3.32 3.16
CA LYS A 56 1.82 -3.67 2.63
C LYS A 56 2.18 -5.09 3.05
N GLY A 57 2.59 -5.91 2.09
CA GLY A 57 2.98 -7.29 2.38
C GLY A 57 2.96 -8.20 1.16
N ILE A 58 3.44 -9.42 1.38
CA ILE A 58 3.44 -10.55 0.44
C ILE A 58 2.87 -11.74 1.19
N GLU A 59 1.99 -12.51 0.57
CA GLU A 59 1.42 -13.69 1.20
C GLU A 59 2.48 -14.80 1.33
N GLU A 60 2.63 -15.35 2.53
CA GLU A 60 3.74 -16.25 2.87
C GLU A 60 3.78 -17.52 2.01
N LYS A 61 2.64 -18.13 1.71
CA LYS A 61 2.59 -19.44 1.01
C LYS A 61 2.62 -19.32 -0.50
N THR A 62 1.94 -18.34 -1.06
CA THR A 62 1.76 -18.16 -2.50
C THR A 62 2.75 -17.18 -3.11
N LEU A 63 3.36 -16.34 -2.27
CA LEU A 63 4.19 -15.19 -2.65
C LEU A 63 3.44 -14.14 -3.50
N MET A 64 2.12 -14.17 -3.46
CA MET A 64 1.27 -13.20 -4.15
C MET A 64 1.33 -11.83 -3.47
N THR A 65 1.25 -10.77 -4.27
CA THR A 65 1.04 -9.42 -3.77
C THR A 65 -0.38 -9.25 -3.25
N MET A 66 -0.66 -8.18 -2.53
CA MET A 66 -1.99 -7.95 -1.96
C MET A 66 -3.04 -7.72 -3.06
N THR A 67 -2.69 -7.00 -4.13
CA THR A 67 -3.61 -6.80 -5.27
C THR A 67 -3.86 -8.09 -6.05
N ASP A 68 -2.89 -8.98 -6.16
CA ASP A 68 -3.06 -10.30 -6.77
C ASP A 68 -4.07 -11.15 -5.96
N ILE A 69 -3.92 -11.16 -4.63
CA ILE A 69 -4.84 -11.88 -3.74
C ILE A 69 -6.27 -11.35 -3.88
N ILE A 70 -6.44 -10.03 -3.85
CA ILE A 70 -7.77 -9.42 -3.96
C ILE A 70 -8.38 -9.73 -5.32
N SER A 71 -7.61 -9.67 -6.41
CA SER A 71 -8.06 -9.97 -7.76
C SER A 71 -8.42 -11.45 -7.95
N GLU A 72 -7.69 -12.36 -7.28
CA GLU A 72 -8.00 -13.78 -7.28
C GLU A 72 -9.33 -14.08 -6.58
N GLU A 73 -9.57 -13.47 -5.41
CA GLU A 73 -10.77 -13.71 -4.61
C GLU A 73 -12.00 -12.92 -5.12
N ILE A 74 -11.78 -11.77 -5.77
CA ILE A 74 -12.84 -10.86 -6.23
C ILE A 74 -12.57 -10.42 -7.68
N PRO A 75 -12.67 -11.32 -8.66
CA PRO A 75 -12.35 -11.02 -10.06
C PRO A 75 -13.28 -9.98 -10.72
N ALA A 76 -14.42 -9.69 -10.10
CA ALA A 76 -15.37 -8.68 -10.57
C ALA A 76 -14.94 -7.23 -10.31
N ALA A 77 -13.99 -7.02 -9.36
CA ALA A 77 -13.56 -5.69 -8.96
C ALA A 77 -12.35 -5.17 -9.74
N GLY A 78 -12.26 -3.84 -9.87
CA GLY A 78 -11.04 -3.16 -10.28
C GLY A 78 -10.13 -2.92 -9.06
N VAL A 79 -8.97 -3.60 -8.99
CA VAL A 79 -8.09 -3.54 -7.81
C VAL A 79 -6.95 -2.57 -8.03
N TYR A 80 -6.75 -1.68 -7.06
CA TYR A 80 -5.73 -0.62 -7.04
C TYR A 80 -4.91 -0.70 -5.75
N VAL A 81 -3.68 -0.20 -5.78
CA VAL A 81 -2.82 -0.06 -4.60
C VAL A 81 -2.52 1.42 -4.35
N LEU A 82 -2.60 1.85 -3.09
CA LEU A 82 -2.11 3.15 -2.63
C LEU A 82 -0.98 2.89 -1.61
N SER A 83 0.22 3.36 -1.91
CA SER A 83 1.41 3.13 -1.08
C SER A 83 2.37 4.32 -1.11
N GLY A 84 3.27 4.39 -0.14
CA GLY A 84 4.24 5.46 0.04
C GLY A 84 4.50 5.69 1.53
N PRO A 85 5.27 6.72 1.92
CA PRO A 85 5.49 7.09 3.32
C PRO A 85 4.19 7.59 3.96
N SER A 86 3.41 6.66 4.51
CA SER A 86 2.04 6.90 5.00
C SER A 86 1.82 6.24 6.37
N HIS A 87 2.63 6.63 7.35
CA HIS A 87 2.47 6.16 8.72
C HIS A 87 1.09 6.59 9.26
N ALA A 88 0.30 5.63 9.73
CA ALA A 88 -1.12 5.84 10.03
C ALA A 88 -1.38 6.93 11.06
N GLU A 89 -0.53 7.02 12.08
CA GLU A 89 -0.64 8.03 13.15
C GLU A 89 -0.36 9.43 12.63
N GLU A 90 0.52 9.60 11.67
CA GLU A 90 0.83 10.89 11.05
C GLU A 90 -0.28 11.31 10.09
N VAL A 91 -0.73 10.40 9.23
CA VAL A 91 -1.86 10.62 8.34
C VAL A 91 -3.12 10.99 9.13
N GLY A 92 -3.42 10.25 10.20
CA GLY A 92 -4.57 10.51 11.05
C GLY A 92 -4.54 11.84 11.82
N ARG A 93 -3.34 12.43 11.99
CA ARG A 93 -3.15 13.77 12.58
C ARG A 93 -3.14 14.89 11.53
N GLY A 94 -3.29 14.55 10.25
CA GLY A 94 -3.26 15.50 9.16
C GLY A 94 -1.85 16.05 8.85
N LEU A 95 -0.79 15.32 9.16
CA LEU A 95 0.56 15.72 8.78
C LEU A 95 0.76 15.55 7.27
N PRO A 96 1.57 16.43 6.63
CA PRO A 96 1.81 16.35 5.20
C PRO A 96 2.34 14.98 4.78
N THR A 97 1.61 14.32 3.88
CA THR A 97 1.89 12.96 3.43
C THR A 97 1.83 12.91 1.91
N THR A 98 2.66 12.08 1.31
CA THR A 98 2.67 11.88 -0.14
C THR A 98 2.67 10.39 -0.46
N CYS A 99 1.73 9.95 -1.32
CA CYS A 99 1.59 8.57 -1.75
C CYS A 99 1.56 8.45 -3.27
N VAL A 100 1.61 7.21 -3.74
CA VAL A 100 1.40 6.85 -5.14
C VAL A 100 0.28 5.84 -5.25
N ILE A 101 -0.59 6.01 -6.25
CA ILE A 101 -1.64 5.07 -6.59
C ILE A 101 -1.35 4.40 -7.93
N SER A 102 -1.63 3.10 -8.03
CA SER A 102 -1.44 2.31 -9.23
C SER A 102 -2.55 1.26 -9.39
N GLY A 103 -2.81 0.84 -10.62
CA GLY A 103 -3.77 -0.21 -10.93
C GLY A 103 -3.98 -0.37 -12.43
N PRO A 104 -4.95 -1.20 -12.85
CA PRO A 104 -5.08 -1.66 -14.22
C PRO A 104 -5.48 -0.58 -15.24
N LYS A 105 -6.23 0.45 -14.81
CA LYS A 105 -6.72 1.51 -15.70
C LYS A 105 -6.23 2.87 -15.22
N ARG A 106 -5.56 3.59 -16.11
CA ARG A 106 -4.99 4.92 -15.82
C ARG A 106 -6.07 5.92 -15.42
N GLU A 107 -7.16 5.97 -16.15
CA GLU A 107 -8.26 6.92 -15.90
C GLU A 107 -8.86 6.74 -14.51
N THR A 108 -8.99 5.49 -14.06
CA THR A 108 -9.47 5.20 -12.70
C THR A 108 -8.42 5.54 -11.66
N ALA A 109 -7.14 5.33 -11.93
CA ALA A 109 -6.06 5.77 -11.02
C ALA A 109 -6.04 7.30 -10.87
N GLU A 110 -6.23 8.06 -11.96
CA GLU A 110 -6.35 9.53 -11.95
C GLU A 110 -7.63 10.00 -11.22
N TYR A 111 -8.74 9.29 -11.38
CA TYR A 111 -9.97 9.55 -10.62
C TYR A 111 -9.74 9.34 -9.11
N LEU A 112 -9.15 8.22 -8.72
CA LEU A 112 -8.80 7.92 -7.33
C LEU A 112 -7.77 8.91 -6.77
N GLN A 113 -6.80 9.34 -7.58
CA GLN A 113 -5.88 10.43 -7.21
C GLN A 113 -6.65 11.67 -6.78
N GLY A 114 -7.69 12.06 -7.53
CA GLY A 114 -8.55 13.19 -7.19
C GLY A 114 -9.29 13.01 -5.86
N ILE A 115 -9.80 11.79 -5.61
CA ILE A 115 -10.52 11.46 -4.36
C ILE A 115 -9.59 11.53 -3.12
N PHE A 116 -8.40 10.94 -3.22
CA PHE A 116 -7.48 10.86 -2.08
C PHE A 116 -6.66 12.15 -1.85
N THR A 117 -6.53 13.01 -2.87
CA THR A 117 -5.72 14.23 -2.74
C THR A 117 -6.42 15.26 -1.85
N SER A 118 -5.70 15.78 -0.86
CA SER A 118 -6.13 16.87 0.01
C SER A 118 -4.98 17.86 0.21
N PRO A 119 -5.20 19.00 0.88
CA PRO A 119 -4.11 19.95 1.19
C PRO A 119 -2.93 19.34 1.95
N VAL A 120 -3.14 18.27 2.69
CA VAL A 120 -2.13 17.58 3.50
C VAL A 120 -1.79 16.18 2.99
N PHE A 121 -2.50 15.67 1.98
CA PHE A 121 -2.29 14.34 1.43
C PHE A 121 -2.17 14.41 -0.09
N ARG A 122 -0.94 14.30 -0.62
CA ARG A 122 -0.66 14.37 -2.04
C ARG A 122 -0.56 12.98 -2.65
N VAL A 123 -1.31 12.72 -3.73
CA VAL A 123 -1.25 11.44 -4.46
C VAL A 123 -0.73 11.64 -5.87
N TYR A 124 0.20 10.78 -6.30
CA TYR A 124 0.68 10.65 -7.67
C TYR A 124 0.20 9.34 -8.29
N THR A 125 0.21 9.24 -9.60
CA THR A 125 -0.13 8.01 -10.33
C THR A 125 1.10 7.37 -10.95
N THR A 126 1.12 6.05 -11.04
CA THR A 126 2.12 5.28 -11.79
C THR A 126 1.46 4.05 -12.43
N PRO A 127 1.94 3.58 -13.59
CA PRO A 127 1.45 2.35 -14.19
C PRO A 127 2.10 1.07 -13.61
N ASP A 128 3.07 1.19 -12.70
CA ASP A 128 3.85 0.07 -12.16
C ASP A 128 3.29 -0.42 -10.81
N THR A 129 2.16 -1.15 -10.86
CA THR A 129 1.52 -1.71 -9.67
C THR A 129 2.45 -2.64 -8.90
N LEU A 130 3.15 -3.54 -9.61
CA LEU A 130 4.08 -4.48 -8.98
C LEU A 130 5.21 -3.78 -8.23
N GLY A 131 5.82 -2.77 -8.84
CA GLY A 131 6.89 -2.00 -8.21
C GLY A 131 6.42 -1.25 -6.96
N VAL A 132 5.20 -0.70 -6.99
CA VAL A 132 4.59 -0.03 -5.83
C VAL A 132 4.39 -1.00 -4.67
N GLU A 133 3.87 -2.20 -4.94
CA GLU A 133 3.63 -3.22 -3.91
C GLU A 133 4.92 -3.81 -3.35
N LEU A 134 5.89 -4.15 -4.22
CA LEU A 134 7.18 -4.70 -3.79
C LEU A 134 8.00 -3.71 -2.98
N GLY A 135 8.03 -2.44 -3.39
CA GLY A 135 8.71 -1.39 -2.63
C GLY A 135 8.20 -1.30 -1.20
N GLY A 136 6.88 -1.15 -1.04
CA GLY A 136 6.25 -1.08 0.27
C GLY A 136 6.38 -2.36 1.12
N SER A 137 6.39 -3.54 0.48
CA SER A 137 6.42 -4.83 1.18
C SER A 137 7.83 -5.22 1.64
N LEU A 138 8.85 -4.98 0.81
CA LEU A 138 10.21 -5.44 1.07
C LEU A 138 11.01 -4.49 1.99
N LYS A 139 10.60 -3.23 2.10
CA LYS A 139 11.30 -2.24 2.93
C LYS A 139 11.52 -2.66 4.38
N ASN A 140 10.57 -3.40 4.95
CA ASN A 140 10.61 -3.78 6.36
C ASN A 140 11.83 -4.66 6.70
N VAL A 141 12.36 -5.42 5.74
CA VAL A 141 13.60 -6.20 5.91
C VAL A 141 14.78 -5.26 6.16
N ILE A 142 14.87 -4.18 5.37
CA ILE A 142 15.94 -3.19 5.49
C ILE A 142 15.74 -2.33 6.75
N ALA A 143 14.49 -1.95 7.06
CA ALA A 143 14.17 -1.20 8.27
C ALA A 143 14.56 -1.97 9.55
N LEU A 144 14.30 -3.29 9.57
CA LEU A 144 14.73 -4.16 10.68
C LEU A 144 16.26 -4.20 10.81
N ALA A 145 16.98 -4.35 9.69
CA ALA A 145 18.43 -4.35 9.67
C ALA A 145 19.00 -3.01 10.13
N ALA A 146 18.43 -1.88 9.70
CA ALA A 146 18.83 -0.55 10.12
C ALA A 146 18.58 -0.33 11.62
N GLY A 147 17.41 -0.74 12.14
CA GLY A 147 17.11 -0.67 13.57
C GLY A 147 18.05 -1.54 14.42
N THR A 148 18.46 -2.70 13.90
CA THR A 148 19.48 -3.54 14.57
C THR A 148 20.84 -2.84 14.61
N ALA A 149 21.25 -2.21 13.50
CA ALA A 149 22.51 -1.46 13.43
C ALA A 149 22.51 -0.26 14.40
N ASP A 150 21.38 0.44 14.52
CA ASP A 150 21.19 1.53 15.50
C ASP A 150 21.30 1.01 16.93
N GLY A 151 20.63 -0.10 17.25
CA GLY A 151 20.69 -0.72 18.58
C GLY A 151 22.09 -1.20 18.97
N LEU A 152 22.93 -1.54 17.98
CA LEU A 152 24.35 -1.90 18.18
C LEU A 152 25.29 -0.69 18.20
N GLY A 153 24.78 0.52 17.97
CA GLY A 153 25.59 1.75 18.02
C GLY A 153 26.50 1.96 16.80
N TYR A 154 26.18 1.38 15.63
CA TYR A 154 27.04 1.48 14.44
C TYR A 154 27.01 2.85 13.74
N GLY A 155 26.07 3.72 14.11
CA GLY A 155 26.01 5.10 13.65
C GLY A 155 25.50 5.31 12.21
N ASP A 156 25.44 6.60 11.81
CA ASP A 156 24.74 7.02 10.58
C ASP A 156 25.38 6.54 9.29
N ASN A 157 26.71 6.38 9.25
CA ASN A 157 27.40 5.86 8.06
C ASN A 157 26.96 4.43 7.72
N THR A 158 26.81 3.59 8.75
CA THR A 158 26.33 2.20 8.57
C THR A 158 24.85 2.19 8.13
N LYS A 159 24.02 3.03 8.73
CA LYS A 159 22.61 3.18 8.35
C LYS A 159 22.48 3.64 6.90
N ALA A 160 23.21 4.65 6.48
CA ALA A 160 23.21 5.14 5.10
C ALA A 160 23.66 4.05 4.11
N ALA A 161 24.70 3.28 4.46
CA ALA A 161 25.15 2.15 3.64
C ALA A 161 24.09 1.04 3.54
N LEU A 162 23.44 0.67 4.65
CA LEU A 162 22.34 -0.30 4.67
C LEU A 162 21.17 0.12 3.80
N ILE A 163 20.70 1.37 3.93
CA ILE A 163 19.60 1.91 3.12
C ILE A 163 19.98 1.89 1.64
N THR A 164 21.16 2.40 1.29
CA THR A 164 21.64 2.46 -0.10
C THR A 164 21.76 1.08 -0.73
N ARG A 165 22.34 0.12 0.00
CA ARG A 165 22.46 -1.25 -0.49
C ARG A 165 21.14 -1.99 -0.49
N GLY A 166 20.32 -1.76 0.53
CA GLY A 166 19.01 -2.38 0.66
C GLY A 166 18.07 -2.00 -0.49
N ILE A 167 17.98 -0.72 -0.85
CA ILE A 167 17.14 -0.29 -1.97
C ILE A 167 17.66 -0.86 -3.31
N ALA A 168 18.96 -0.99 -3.49
CA ALA A 168 19.53 -1.63 -4.68
C ALA A 168 19.16 -3.12 -4.79
N GLU A 169 19.10 -3.85 -3.67
CA GLU A 169 18.67 -5.25 -3.64
C GLU A 169 17.17 -5.38 -3.93
N ILE A 170 16.33 -4.51 -3.33
CA ILE A 170 14.89 -4.45 -3.60
C ILE A 170 14.64 -4.17 -5.09
N ALA A 171 15.32 -3.18 -5.65
CA ALA A 171 15.21 -2.82 -7.07
C ALA A 171 15.64 -3.98 -8.00
N ARG A 172 16.71 -4.69 -7.65
CA ARG A 172 17.18 -5.86 -8.42
C ARG A 172 16.16 -7.00 -8.41
N LEU A 173 15.59 -7.31 -7.25
CA LEU A 173 14.54 -8.32 -7.14
C LEU A 173 13.31 -7.90 -7.91
N GLY A 174 12.80 -6.68 -7.66
CA GLY A 174 11.60 -6.18 -8.30
C GLY A 174 11.71 -6.10 -9.83
N THR A 175 12.87 -5.66 -10.35
CA THR A 175 13.10 -5.63 -11.79
C THR A 175 13.11 -7.05 -12.40
N LYS A 176 13.65 -8.04 -11.69
CA LYS A 176 13.58 -9.44 -12.13
C LYS A 176 12.15 -9.98 -12.14
N MET A 177 11.27 -9.46 -11.29
CA MET A 177 9.86 -9.82 -11.26
C MET A 177 9.02 -9.03 -12.27
N GLY A 178 9.60 -8.06 -12.99
CA GLY A 178 8.93 -7.27 -14.02
C GLY A 178 8.54 -5.85 -13.63
N ALA A 179 8.90 -5.39 -12.43
CA ALA A 179 8.70 -4.01 -12.00
C ALA A 179 9.72 -3.06 -12.66
N ARG A 180 9.40 -1.77 -12.66
CA ARG A 180 10.28 -0.72 -13.20
C ARG A 180 11.29 -0.26 -12.15
N VAL A 181 12.55 -0.12 -12.55
CA VAL A 181 13.63 0.29 -11.64
C VAL A 181 13.37 1.68 -11.03
N GLU A 182 12.79 2.59 -11.79
CA GLU A 182 12.49 3.97 -11.38
C GLU A 182 11.52 4.01 -10.19
N THR A 183 10.60 3.04 -10.08
CA THR A 183 9.63 2.97 -8.99
C THR A 183 10.29 2.84 -7.62
N PHE A 184 11.41 2.12 -7.55
CA PHE A 184 12.16 1.93 -6.30
C PHE A 184 12.95 3.17 -5.86
N GLY A 185 13.23 4.10 -6.75
CA GLY A 185 13.76 5.44 -6.44
C GLY A 185 12.68 6.44 -6.02
N GLY A 186 11.40 6.06 -6.07
CA GLY A 186 10.25 6.91 -5.78
C GLY A 186 9.67 6.74 -4.38
N LEU A 187 8.40 7.19 -4.23
CA LEU A 187 7.68 7.25 -2.95
C LEU A 187 7.46 5.88 -2.30
N SER A 188 7.08 4.86 -3.09
CA SER A 188 6.85 3.50 -2.59
C SER A 188 8.13 2.68 -2.40
N GLY A 189 9.27 3.18 -2.86
CA GLY A 189 10.58 2.59 -2.66
C GLY A 189 11.37 3.30 -1.57
N ILE A 190 12.35 4.12 -1.97
CA ILE A 190 13.23 4.83 -1.03
C ILE A 190 12.45 5.78 -0.11
N GLY A 191 11.39 6.42 -0.60
CA GLY A 191 10.58 7.35 0.20
C GLY A 191 9.86 6.68 1.38
N ASP A 192 9.42 5.44 1.21
CA ASP A 192 8.76 4.65 2.27
C ASP A 192 9.77 3.90 3.16
N LEU A 193 11.04 3.81 2.74
CA LEU A 193 12.11 3.12 3.49
C LEU A 193 12.80 4.03 4.52
N ILE A 194 12.93 5.34 4.23
CA ILE A 194 13.59 6.32 5.09
C ILE A 194 12.69 6.75 6.24
#